data_9cf3f8f3e33d49a132455c6d265b2426
#
_entry.id   9cf3f8f3e33d49a132455c6d265b2426
#
_cell.length_a   1.000
_cell.length_b   1.000
_cell.length_c   1.000
_cell.angle_alpha   90.00
_cell.angle_beta   90.00
_cell.angle_gamma   90.00
#
_symmetry.space_group_name_H-M   'P 1'
#
loop_
_entity.id
_entity.type
_entity.pdbx_description
1 polymer ?
#
loop_
_entity_poly.entity_id
_entity_poly.type
_entity_poly.pdbx_seq_one_letter_code
_entity_poly.pdbx_strand_id
1 'polypeptide(L)'
;MPVPVSQLQSSNPTAIIELFELELDTTLHGKARTAGWGVWTANKYMPYGTEVRSTTEHTKGLVFRVIVPGTTGSTEGLWPANVGGTVQNGTVTFKAVYPTYYFHNGASSNTTADQFVDIKFGGQIYKQMPIQAEGFEYKGGAKGGLPRPTMRVSNLFNTITAILNEVNITTAGNDLAGAKLTRVRTLERFIEAESFGTDSFLGNEDGVDGFTMENDDTFKPEELGNPYGDPDSTQRFPDEVYFVDRKVNENKEMVEFELCSALDLAGVRLPKRQCLPVDFPGIGAFHA
;
A
#
# COMPACT_ATOMS: atom_id res chain seq x y z
N MET A 1 -13.45 5.24 9.70
CA MET A 1 -12.54 6.23 9.11
C MET A 1 -13.38 7.42 8.71
N PRO A 2 -12.98 8.63 9.08
CA PRO A 2 -13.72 9.81 8.65
C PRO A 2 -13.46 10.07 7.17
N VAL A 3 -14.53 10.11 6.38
CA VAL A 3 -14.47 10.56 4.98
C VAL A 3 -14.28 12.08 5.01
N PRO A 4 -13.38 12.68 4.22
CA PRO A 4 -13.10 14.11 4.22
C PRO A 4 -14.22 14.94 3.56
N VAL A 5 -15.44 14.77 4.04
CA VAL A 5 -16.65 15.37 3.45
C VAL A 5 -16.57 16.90 3.45
N SER A 6 -16.05 17.49 4.53
CA SER A 6 -15.94 18.96 4.64
C SER A 6 -15.00 19.55 3.58
N GLN A 7 -13.97 18.81 3.20
CA GLN A 7 -13.00 19.24 2.19
C GLN A 7 -13.53 19.07 0.77
N LEU A 8 -14.32 18.02 0.53
CA LEU A 8 -14.99 17.82 -0.75
C LEU A 8 -16.07 18.87 -1.03
N GLN A 9 -16.62 19.48 0.02
CA GLN A 9 -17.61 20.55 -0.07
C GLN A 9 -16.96 21.96 -0.07
N SER A 10 -15.63 22.04 0.02
CA SER A 10 -14.93 23.32 -0.05
C SER A 10 -15.00 23.90 -1.48
N SER A 11 -14.86 25.23 -1.58
CA SER A 11 -14.84 25.92 -2.88
C SER A 11 -13.61 25.58 -3.74
N ASN A 12 -12.56 25.02 -3.12
CA ASN A 12 -11.32 24.62 -3.79
C ASN A 12 -10.80 23.30 -3.20
N PRO A 13 -11.38 22.15 -3.55
CA PRO A 13 -10.90 20.86 -3.10
C PRO A 13 -9.53 20.55 -3.73
N THR A 14 -8.62 19.98 -2.95
CA THR A 14 -7.35 19.49 -3.47
C THR A 14 -7.55 18.21 -4.30
N ALA A 15 -6.54 17.83 -5.07
CA ALA A 15 -6.60 16.65 -5.94
C ALA A 15 -6.84 15.36 -5.12
N ILE A 16 -7.58 14.43 -5.71
CA ILE A 16 -7.70 13.06 -5.17
C ILE A 16 -6.47 12.28 -5.60
N ILE A 17 -5.80 11.69 -4.63
CA ILE A 17 -4.64 10.82 -4.84
C ILE A 17 -5.08 9.37 -4.65
N GLU A 18 -4.65 8.52 -5.58
CA GLU A 18 -4.88 7.09 -5.55
C GLU A 18 -3.57 6.37 -5.22
N LEU A 19 -3.63 5.59 -4.16
CA LEU A 19 -2.54 4.78 -3.65
C LEU A 19 -2.93 3.30 -3.73
N PHE A 20 -1.96 2.47 -4.06
CA PHE A 20 -2.17 1.04 -4.23
C PHE A 20 -1.22 0.26 -3.32
N GLU A 21 -1.76 -0.71 -2.60
CA GLU A 21 -1.02 -1.62 -1.74
C GLU A 21 -1.21 -3.05 -2.24
N LEU A 22 -0.14 -3.67 -2.72
CA LEU A 22 -0.13 -5.06 -3.16
C LEU A 22 0.46 -5.93 -2.04
N GLU A 23 -0.39 -6.60 -1.30
CA GLU A 23 -0.03 -7.49 -0.19
C GLU A 23 0.12 -8.93 -0.70
N LEU A 24 1.25 -9.54 -0.39
CA LEU A 24 1.58 -10.90 -0.81
C LEU A 24 1.42 -11.88 0.35
N ASP A 25 0.47 -12.81 0.25
CA ASP A 25 0.39 -13.92 1.19
C ASP A 25 1.63 -14.82 1.05
N THR A 26 2.39 -14.94 2.13
CA THR A 26 3.64 -15.70 2.12
C THR A 26 3.46 -17.20 1.90
N THR A 27 2.25 -17.73 2.05
CA THR A 27 1.93 -19.13 1.76
C THR A 27 1.77 -19.39 0.26
N LEU A 28 1.29 -18.38 -0.48
CA LEU A 28 1.05 -18.47 -1.92
C LEU A 28 2.20 -17.86 -2.74
N HIS A 29 2.76 -16.74 -2.27
CA HIS A 29 3.69 -15.91 -3.05
C HIS A 29 5.14 -16.00 -2.55
N GLY A 30 5.36 -16.71 -1.43
CA GLY A 30 6.69 -16.90 -0.89
C GLY A 30 7.11 -15.84 0.13
N LYS A 31 8.34 -15.98 0.60
CA LYS A 31 8.90 -15.18 1.69
C LYS A 31 9.38 -13.82 1.23
N ALA A 32 9.31 -12.82 2.11
CA ALA A 32 9.93 -11.51 1.88
C ALA A 32 11.43 -11.67 1.59
N ARG A 33 11.88 -11.09 0.48
CA ARG A 33 13.26 -11.20 0.03
C ARG A 33 14.06 -9.93 0.31
N THR A 34 15.38 -10.05 0.23
CA THR A 34 16.34 -8.98 0.55
C THR A 34 16.15 -7.73 -0.31
N ALA A 35 15.78 -7.90 -1.56
CA ALA A 35 15.65 -6.81 -2.51
C ALA A 35 14.48 -5.85 -2.21
N GLY A 36 13.45 -6.31 -1.46
CA GLY A 36 12.27 -5.48 -1.17
C GLY A 36 12.28 -4.80 0.20
N TRP A 37 13.00 -5.36 1.18
CA TRP A 37 12.96 -4.87 2.56
C TRP A 37 14.32 -4.86 3.22
N GLY A 38 14.58 -3.78 3.98
CA GLY A 38 15.78 -3.66 4.81
C GLY A 38 15.88 -4.77 5.86
N VAL A 39 17.08 -5.04 6.32
CA VAL A 39 17.33 -5.99 7.42
C VAL A 39 17.30 -5.23 8.74
N TRP A 40 16.78 -5.87 9.79
CA TRP A 40 16.88 -5.33 11.14
C TRP A 40 18.34 -5.00 11.50
N THR A 41 18.55 -3.87 12.15
CA THR A 41 19.87 -3.38 12.57
C THR A 41 19.82 -2.98 14.04
N ALA A 42 20.84 -3.35 14.80
CA ALA A 42 20.96 -3.02 16.21
C ALA A 42 21.19 -1.52 16.45
N ASN A 43 20.69 -1.00 17.56
CA ASN A 43 20.90 0.37 18.05
C ASN A 43 20.56 1.46 17.01
N LYS A 44 19.59 1.19 16.15
CA LYS A 44 19.16 2.11 15.09
C LYS A 44 17.79 2.69 15.40
N TYR A 45 17.63 4.00 15.24
CA TYR A 45 16.32 4.62 15.29
C TYR A 45 15.47 4.19 14.07
N MET A 46 14.25 3.76 14.34
CA MET A 46 13.26 3.32 13.36
C MET A 46 12.02 4.20 13.46
N PRO A 47 11.72 5.01 12.43
CA PRO A 47 10.50 5.81 12.38
C PRO A 47 9.27 4.93 12.19
N TYR A 48 8.09 5.49 12.50
CA TYR A 48 6.80 4.84 12.27
C TYR A 48 6.65 4.41 10.80
N GLY A 49 6.07 3.24 10.57
CA GLY A 49 5.83 2.71 9.23
C GLY A 49 7.02 1.97 8.61
N THR A 50 8.25 2.15 9.10
CA THR A 50 9.42 1.43 8.58
C THR A 50 9.20 -0.08 8.63
N GLU A 51 9.51 -0.76 7.53
CA GLU A 51 9.41 -2.21 7.43
C GLU A 51 10.80 -2.84 7.35
N VAL A 52 11.01 -3.85 8.15
CA VAL A 52 12.26 -4.62 8.19
C VAL A 52 11.97 -6.11 8.16
N ARG A 53 12.93 -6.88 7.70
CA ARG A 53 12.93 -8.33 7.84
C ARG A 53 13.98 -8.75 8.90
N SER A 54 13.86 -9.94 9.42
CA SER A 54 14.85 -10.46 10.36
C SER A 54 16.21 -10.68 9.68
N THR A 55 17.30 -10.70 10.48
CA THR A 55 18.66 -10.99 9.99
C THR A 55 18.78 -12.41 9.47
N THR A 56 18.07 -13.33 10.11
CA THR A 56 17.89 -14.71 9.66
C THR A 56 16.56 -14.82 8.92
N GLU A 57 16.48 -15.72 7.95
CA GLU A 57 15.24 -15.93 7.22
C GLU A 57 14.11 -16.37 8.17
N HIS A 58 13.08 -15.54 8.28
CA HIS A 58 11.92 -15.85 9.11
C HIS A 58 11.12 -17.01 8.49
N THR A 59 10.76 -18.00 9.28
CA THR A 59 10.11 -19.24 8.82
C THR A 59 8.79 -18.99 8.07
N LYS A 60 8.07 -17.92 8.42
CA LYS A 60 6.82 -17.53 7.78
C LYS A 60 7.00 -16.47 6.67
N GLY A 61 8.24 -15.99 6.46
CA GLY A 61 8.52 -14.99 5.45
C GLY A 61 7.88 -13.61 5.68
N LEU A 62 7.50 -13.31 6.92
CA LEU A 62 6.85 -12.06 7.29
C LEU A 62 7.82 -10.88 7.34
N VAL A 63 7.27 -9.69 7.20
CA VAL A 63 7.93 -8.40 7.40
C VAL A 63 7.46 -7.80 8.71
N PHE A 64 8.27 -6.97 9.34
CA PHE A 64 7.99 -6.36 10.64
C PHE A 64 7.92 -4.86 10.51
N ARG A 65 6.70 -4.32 10.63
CA ARG A 65 6.41 -2.89 10.51
C ARG A 65 6.47 -2.22 11.87
N VAL A 66 7.14 -1.09 11.94
CA VAL A 66 7.19 -0.24 13.14
C VAL A 66 5.81 0.38 13.38
N ILE A 67 5.24 0.11 14.55
CA ILE A 67 3.96 0.71 15.00
C ILE A 67 4.17 1.69 16.17
N VAL A 68 5.30 1.60 16.87
CA VAL A 68 5.75 2.60 17.84
C VAL A 68 7.20 2.92 17.49
N PRO A 69 7.50 4.18 17.10
CA PRO A 69 8.86 4.56 16.73
C PRO A 69 9.79 4.51 17.92
N GLY A 70 11.07 4.25 17.68
CA GLY A 70 12.06 4.14 18.73
C GLY A 70 13.38 3.61 18.23
N THR A 71 14.28 3.28 19.15
CA THR A 71 15.59 2.69 18.87
C THR A 71 15.57 1.19 19.14
N THR A 72 16.06 0.41 18.19
CA THR A 72 16.21 -1.04 18.34
C THR A 72 17.19 -1.41 19.43
N GLY A 73 17.00 -2.56 20.04
CA GLY A 73 17.93 -3.09 21.05
C GLY A 73 19.30 -3.46 20.45
N SER A 74 20.22 -3.87 21.32
CA SER A 74 21.55 -4.34 20.92
C SER A 74 21.53 -5.75 20.29
N THR A 75 20.48 -6.52 20.54
CA THR A 75 20.29 -7.87 20.01
C THR A 75 18.93 -7.98 19.35
N GLU A 76 18.87 -8.78 18.28
CA GLU A 76 17.61 -9.11 17.63
C GLU A 76 16.75 -9.98 18.56
N GLY A 77 15.47 -9.61 18.69
CA GLY A 77 14.50 -10.36 19.50
C GLY A 77 13.87 -11.52 18.75
N LEU A 78 13.02 -12.28 19.44
CA LEU A 78 12.20 -13.31 18.81
C LEU A 78 11.03 -12.67 18.07
N TRP A 79 10.93 -12.94 16.78
CA TRP A 79 9.89 -12.38 15.92
C TRP A 79 8.58 -13.18 16.00
N PRO A 80 7.42 -12.50 15.98
CA PRO A 80 6.13 -13.16 15.94
C PRO A 80 5.96 -14.06 14.71
N ALA A 81 5.43 -15.25 14.89
CA ALA A 81 5.18 -16.19 13.80
C ALA A 81 3.86 -15.97 13.08
N ASN A 82 2.97 -15.14 13.63
CA ASN A 82 1.65 -14.89 13.06
C ASN A 82 1.49 -13.43 12.67
N VAL A 83 0.83 -13.18 11.54
CA VAL A 83 0.42 -11.84 11.11
C VAL A 83 -0.38 -11.16 12.20
N GLY A 84 -0.11 -9.89 12.45
CA GLY A 84 -0.72 -9.10 13.52
C GLY A 84 -0.03 -9.24 14.87
N GLY A 85 0.83 -10.24 15.08
CA GLY A 85 1.62 -10.37 16.30
C GLY A 85 2.56 -9.18 16.46
N THR A 86 2.80 -8.76 17.71
CA THR A 86 3.67 -7.63 18.03
C THR A 86 4.87 -8.07 18.87
N VAL A 87 5.99 -7.36 18.72
CA VAL A 87 7.20 -7.55 19.52
C VAL A 87 7.83 -6.20 19.82
N GLN A 88 8.28 -6.02 21.04
CA GLN A 88 9.09 -4.87 21.44
C GLN A 88 10.57 -5.27 21.39
N ASN A 89 11.39 -4.43 20.78
CA ASN A 89 12.85 -4.59 20.71
C ASN A 89 13.50 -3.23 20.99
N GLY A 90 14.14 -3.08 22.15
CA GLY A 90 14.55 -1.76 22.65
C GLY A 90 13.33 -0.90 23.01
N THR A 91 13.24 0.29 22.44
CA THR A 91 12.07 1.20 22.60
C THR A 91 11.10 1.13 21.43
N VAL A 92 11.47 0.43 20.36
CA VAL A 92 10.62 0.27 19.16
C VAL A 92 9.67 -0.91 19.32
N THR A 93 8.44 -0.78 18.83
CA THR A 93 7.49 -1.89 18.73
C THR A 93 7.19 -2.19 17.27
N PHE A 94 7.37 -3.46 16.92
CA PHE A 94 7.07 -3.97 15.59
C PHE A 94 5.79 -4.80 15.58
N LYS A 95 5.12 -4.82 14.43
CA LYS A 95 3.99 -5.69 14.13
C LYS A 95 4.32 -6.55 12.90
N ALA A 96 4.09 -7.84 13.00
CA ALA A 96 4.25 -8.76 11.88
C ALA A 96 3.17 -8.51 10.83
N VAL A 97 3.58 -8.30 9.59
CA VAL A 97 2.70 -8.04 8.43
C VAL A 97 3.14 -8.90 7.24
N TYR A 98 2.25 -9.08 6.29
CA TYR A 98 2.62 -9.64 5.00
C TYR A 98 3.51 -8.66 4.21
N PRO A 99 4.43 -9.16 3.37
CA PRO A 99 5.17 -8.32 2.43
C PRO A 99 4.21 -7.52 1.55
N THR A 100 4.33 -6.19 1.56
CA THR A 100 3.42 -5.30 0.83
C THR A 100 4.24 -4.34 -0.02
N TYR A 101 3.90 -4.23 -1.29
CA TYR A 101 4.45 -3.24 -2.21
C TYR A 101 3.50 -2.05 -2.28
N TYR A 102 4.08 -0.85 -2.25
CA TYR A 102 3.34 0.42 -2.23
C TYR A 102 3.63 1.21 -3.48
N PHE A 103 2.60 1.61 -4.23
CA PHE A 103 2.75 2.43 -5.41
C PHE A 103 1.59 3.40 -5.62
N HIS A 104 1.83 4.43 -6.42
CA HIS A 104 0.82 5.42 -6.77
C HIS A 104 0.91 5.77 -8.25
N ASN A 105 -0.21 6.26 -8.78
CA ASN A 105 -0.34 6.72 -10.17
C ASN A 105 -0.31 8.25 -10.28
N GLY A 106 -0.08 8.96 -9.18
CA GLY A 106 -0.16 10.42 -9.17
C GLY A 106 0.95 11.06 -10.01
N ALA A 107 0.60 12.07 -10.79
CA ALA A 107 1.58 13.07 -11.20
C ALA A 107 1.94 13.86 -9.95
N SER A 108 3.23 14.06 -9.69
CA SER A 108 3.67 14.93 -8.63
C SER A 108 3.13 16.34 -8.84
N SER A 109 2.65 16.98 -7.79
CA SER A 109 2.38 18.42 -7.78
C SER A 109 3.65 19.26 -7.89
N ASN A 110 4.81 18.61 -7.86
CA ASN A 110 6.09 19.29 -7.99
C ASN A 110 6.34 19.70 -9.44
N THR A 111 6.51 21.00 -9.66
CA THR A 111 6.61 21.64 -10.95
C THR A 111 7.89 21.34 -11.73
N THR A 112 8.84 20.61 -11.16
CA THR A 112 10.04 20.15 -11.86
C THR A 112 9.71 18.86 -12.61
N ALA A 113 9.47 18.98 -13.90
CA ALA A 113 8.85 18.01 -14.81
C ALA A 113 9.56 16.64 -14.94
N ASP A 114 10.69 16.43 -14.31
CA ASP A 114 11.54 15.25 -14.52
C ASP A 114 11.81 14.41 -13.27
N GLN A 115 11.25 14.73 -12.10
CA GLN A 115 11.48 13.96 -10.90
C GLN A 115 10.25 13.12 -10.53
N PHE A 116 10.46 11.81 -10.53
CA PHE A 116 9.52 10.88 -9.93
C PHE A 116 9.48 11.11 -8.42
N VAL A 117 8.39 11.62 -7.89
CA VAL A 117 8.26 11.91 -6.46
C VAL A 117 7.47 10.80 -5.80
N ASP A 118 8.10 10.16 -4.82
CA ASP A 118 7.44 9.21 -3.96
C ASP A 118 6.43 9.94 -3.07
N ILE A 119 5.27 9.33 -2.85
CA ILE A 119 4.26 9.83 -1.92
C ILE A 119 4.42 9.13 -0.58
N LYS A 120 4.51 9.88 0.50
CA LYS A 120 4.50 9.35 1.85
C LYS A 120 3.13 9.58 2.49
N PHE A 121 2.50 8.49 2.92
CA PHE A 121 1.18 8.52 3.55
C PHE A 121 1.06 7.42 4.60
N GLY A 122 0.66 7.78 5.83
CA GLY A 122 0.56 6.84 6.94
C GLY A 122 1.88 6.15 7.31
N GLY A 123 3.00 6.83 7.09
CA GLY A 123 4.35 6.32 7.34
C GLY A 123 4.86 5.34 6.26
N GLN A 124 4.08 5.08 5.19
CA GLN A 124 4.49 4.26 4.06
C GLN A 124 4.92 5.12 2.88
N ILE A 125 5.94 4.68 2.17
CA ILE A 125 6.44 5.34 0.96
C ILE A 125 5.86 4.62 -0.25
N TYR A 126 5.02 5.31 -0.99
CA TYR A 126 4.43 4.82 -2.24
C TYR A 126 5.28 5.28 -3.40
N LYS A 127 5.81 4.32 -4.16
CA LYS A 127 6.65 4.57 -5.32
C LYS A 127 5.81 4.97 -6.52
N GLN A 128 6.26 5.97 -7.27
CA GLN A 128 5.58 6.33 -8.50
C GLN A 128 5.71 5.20 -9.52
N MET A 129 4.56 4.77 -10.01
CA MET A 129 4.47 3.77 -11.07
C MET A 129 3.29 4.11 -11.96
N PRO A 130 3.47 4.27 -13.27
CA PRO A 130 2.34 4.49 -14.16
C PRO A 130 1.39 3.30 -14.12
N ILE A 131 0.16 3.55 -13.65
CA ILE A 131 -0.90 2.57 -13.49
C ILE A 131 -2.13 3.10 -14.22
N GLN A 132 -2.72 2.26 -15.04
CA GLN A 132 -4.05 2.48 -15.60
C GLN A 132 -5.00 1.47 -14.96
N ALA A 133 -5.92 1.97 -14.16
CA ALA A 133 -6.84 1.17 -13.40
C ALA A 133 -8.29 1.53 -13.77
N GLU A 134 -9.03 0.57 -14.32
CA GLU A 134 -10.38 0.78 -14.86
C GLU A 134 -11.37 -0.25 -14.31
N GLY A 135 -12.66 0.09 -14.33
CA GLY A 135 -13.72 -0.86 -13.97
C GLY A 135 -14.00 -1.01 -12.49
N PHE A 136 -13.55 -0.08 -11.66
CA PHE A 136 -13.84 -0.04 -10.21
C PHE A 136 -15.27 0.43 -9.89
N GLU A 137 -16.01 0.88 -10.88
CA GLU A 137 -17.35 1.41 -10.68
C GLU A 137 -18.34 0.30 -10.29
N TYR A 138 -19.08 0.55 -9.23
CA TYR A 138 -20.16 -0.32 -8.82
C TYR A 138 -21.41 -0.05 -9.68
N LYS A 139 -21.74 -0.97 -10.57
CA LYS A 139 -22.98 -0.89 -11.34
C LYS A 139 -24.13 -1.35 -10.47
N GLY A 140 -24.77 -0.40 -9.76
CA GLY A 140 -25.95 -0.68 -8.96
C GLY A 140 -27.14 -1.09 -9.83
N GLY A 141 -27.87 -2.11 -9.42
CA GLY A 141 -29.10 -2.58 -10.06
C GLY A 141 -29.29 -4.10 -9.88
N ALA A 142 -30.53 -4.59 -10.02
CA ALA A 142 -30.87 -5.99 -9.83
C ALA A 142 -30.15 -6.99 -10.78
N LYS A 143 -29.45 -6.47 -11.78
CA LYS A 143 -28.62 -7.24 -12.72
C LYS A 143 -27.14 -6.82 -12.69
N GLY A 144 -26.73 -5.97 -11.72
CA GLY A 144 -25.34 -5.56 -11.58
C GLY A 144 -24.47 -6.73 -11.10
N GLY A 145 -23.46 -7.13 -11.91
CA GLY A 145 -22.42 -8.05 -11.48
C GLY A 145 -21.43 -7.38 -10.53
N LEU A 146 -20.67 -8.17 -9.79
CA LEU A 146 -19.53 -7.67 -9.03
C LEU A 146 -18.52 -7.02 -10.00
N PRO A 147 -17.90 -5.90 -9.62
CA PRO A 147 -16.89 -5.26 -10.44
C PRO A 147 -15.69 -6.21 -10.63
N ARG A 148 -15.23 -6.32 -11.85
CA ARG A 148 -13.97 -6.99 -12.23
C ARG A 148 -13.05 -5.95 -12.85
N PRO A 149 -12.34 -5.19 -12.02
CA PRO A 149 -11.44 -4.17 -12.52
C PRO A 149 -10.28 -4.80 -13.29
N THR A 150 -9.75 -4.03 -14.23
CA THR A 150 -8.50 -4.33 -14.92
C THR A 150 -7.46 -3.32 -14.49
N MET A 151 -6.27 -3.78 -14.15
CA MET A 151 -5.14 -2.95 -13.78
C MET A 151 -3.97 -3.22 -14.72
N ARG A 152 -3.52 -2.17 -15.42
CA ARG A 152 -2.32 -2.18 -16.24
C ARG A 152 -1.24 -1.40 -15.52
N VAL A 153 -0.10 -2.03 -15.32
CA VAL A 153 1.04 -1.44 -14.60
C VAL A 153 2.23 -1.35 -15.56
N SER A 154 2.92 -0.22 -15.56
CA SER A 154 4.14 -0.06 -16.34
C SER A 154 5.22 -1.04 -15.89
N ASN A 155 5.89 -1.64 -16.87
CA ASN A 155 6.98 -2.60 -16.65
C ASN A 155 8.32 -2.13 -17.22
N LEU A 156 8.44 -0.84 -17.54
CA LEU A 156 9.64 -0.28 -18.16
C LEU A 156 10.93 -0.55 -17.39
N PHE A 157 10.84 -0.64 -16.05
CA PHE A 157 11.98 -0.96 -15.19
C PHE A 157 12.05 -2.44 -14.80
N ASN A 158 11.22 -3.31 -15.41
CA ASN A 158 11.10 -4.73 -15.07
C ASN A 158 10.76 -5.02 -13.60
N THR A 159 10.24 -4.05 -12.86
CA THR A 159 9.92 -4.19 -11.43
C THR A 159 8.85 -5.25 -11.21
N ILE A 160 7.78 -5.20 -11.99
CA ILE A 160 6.68 -6.18 -11.87
C ILE A 160 7.14 -7.57 -12.33
N THR A 161 7.91 -7.65 -13.42
CA THR A 161 8.50 -8.93 -13.85
C THR A 161 9.44 -9.52 -12.80
N ALA A 162 10.20 -8.71 -12.08
CA ALA A 162 11.03 -9.19 -10.98
C ALA A 162 10.19 -9.80 -9.84
N ILE A 163 9.09 -9.14 -9.45
CA ILE A 163 8.15 -9.66 -8.45
C ILE A 163 7.51 -10.96 -8.93
N LEU A 164 7.03 -11.02 -10.17
CA LEU A 164 6.45 -12.22 -10.79
C LEU A 164 7.45 -13.39 -10.78
N ASN A 165 8.69 -13.14 -11.15
CA ASN A 165 9.73 -14.17 -11.15
C ASN A 165 9.98 -14.69 -9.75
N GLU A 166 10.05 -13.83 -8.73
CA GLU A 166 10.23 -14.25 -7.33
C GLU A 166 9.06 -15.11 -6.84
N VAL A 167 7.84 -14.71 -7.13
CA VAL A 167 6.64 -15.47 -6.77
C VAL A 167 6.62 -16.81 -7.48
N ASN A 168 6.93 -16.85 -8.77
CA ASN A 168 6.94 -18.08 -9.57
C ASN A 168 8.06 -19.07 -9.21
N ILE A 169 9.14 -18.60 -8.54
CA ILE A 169 10.14 -19.50 -7.94
C ILE A 169 9.51 -20.31 -6.80
N THR A 170 8.62 -19.70 -6.03
CA THR A 170 7.98 -20.37 -4.89
C THR A 170 6.80 -21.24 -5.34
N THR A 171 5.94 -20.70 -6.18
CA THR A 171 4.76 -21.38 -6.72
C THR A 171 4.73 -21.16 -8.24
N ALA A 172 5.23 -22.14 -8.99
CA ALA A 172 5.34 -22.03 -10.44
C ALA A 172 3.98 -21.74 -11.11
N GLY A 173 3.94 -20.66 -11.91
CA GLY A 173 2.74 -20.23 -12.64
C GLY A 173 1.68 -19.56 -11.78
N ASN A 174 2.00 -19.14 -10.57
CA ASN A 174 1.07 -18.40 -9.71
C ASN A 174 0.77 -17.01 -10.25
N ASP A 175 1.78 -16.32 -10.82
CA ASP A 175 1.64 -15.01 -11.46
C ASP A 175 0.90 -13.96 -10.59
N LEU A 176 1.12 -13.98 -9.26
CA LEU A 176 0.44 -13.15 -8.26
C LEU A 176 -1.04 -13.47 -8.02
N ALA A 177 -1.58 -14.56 -8.58
CA ALA A 177 -2.97 -14.93 -8.34
C ALA A 177 -3.25 -15.08 -6.84
N GLY A 178 -4.32 -14.44 -6.36
CA GLY A 178 -4.68 -14.39 -4.95
C GLY A 178 -3.99 -13.29 -4.14
N ALA A 179 -3.07 -12.51 -4.72
CA ALA A 179 -2.49 -11.36 -4.05
C ALA A 179 -3.57 -10.30 -3.78
N LYS A 180 -3.55 -9.71 -2.59
CA LYS A 180 -4.52 -8.71 -2.18
C LYS A 180 -4.09 -7.33 -2.63
N LEU A 181 -4.93 -6.65 -3.39
CA LEU A 181 -4.76 -5.28 -3.79
C LEU A 181 -5.72 -4.38 -3.03
N THR A 182 -5.18 -3.42 -2.27
CA THR A 182 -5.97 -2.39 -1.61
C THR A 182 -5.78 -1.07 -2.35
N ARG A 183 -6.87 -0.48 -2.82
CA ARG A 183 -6.89 0.88 -3.37
C ARG A 183 -7.29 1.84 -2.27
N VAL A 184 -6.37 2.71 -1.89
CA VAL A 184 -6.56 3.78 -0.91
C VAL A 184 -6.71 5.10 -1.66
N ARG A 185 -7.73 5.88 -1.33
CA ARG A 185 -7.95 7.20 -1.90
C ARG A 185 -7.96 8.25 -0.80
N THR A 186 -7.19 9.31 -1.00
CA THR A 186 -7.12 10.45 -0.09
C THR A 186 -7.05 11.74 -0.88
N LEU A 187 -7.04 12.88 -0.19
CA LEU A 187 -6.80 14.17 -0.81
C LEU A 187 -5.33 14.57 -0.61
N GLU A 188 -4.77 15.26 -1.59
CA GLU A 188 -3.39 15.75 -1.59
C GLU A 188 -3.01 16.47 -0.30
N ARG A 189 -3.91 17.23 0.29
CA ARG A 189 -3.68 17.96 1.53
C ARG A 189 -3.38 17.09 2.76
N PHE A 190 -3.68 15.80 2.72
CA PHE A 190 -3.51 14.89 3.86
C PHE A 190 -2.26 14.04 3.78
N ILE A 191 -1.50 14.12 2.67
CA ILE A 191 -0.23 13.39 2.54
C ILE A 191 0.87 14.06 3.38
N GLU A 192 1.92 13.32 3.69
CA GLU A 192 3.02 13.80 4.52
C GLU A 192 3.89 14.83 3.78
N ALA A 193 4.48 15.74 4.54
CA ALA A 193 5.25 16.88 4.02
C ALA A 193 6.36 16.48 3.04
N GLU A 194 7.02 15.36 3.31
CA GLU A 194 8.08 14.83 2.47
C GLU A 194 7.63 14.49 1.04
N SER A 195 6.32 14.38 0.80
CA SER A 195 5.73 14.12 -0.51
C SER A 195 5.76 15.33 -1.44
N PHE A 196 5.94 16.54 -0.90
CA PHE A 196 5.91 17.79 -1.68
C PHE A 196 7.27 18.19 -2.23
N GLY A 197 8.33 17.41 -1.94
CA GLY A 197 9.70 17.69 -2.37
C GLY A 197 10.35 18.87 -1.64
N THR A 198 11.67 18.90 -1.67
CA THR A 198 12.47 19.96 -1.03
C THR A 198 12.64 21.19 -1.92
N ASP A 199 12.32 21.10 -3.21
CA ASP A 199 12.64 22.13 -4.20
C ASP A 199 11.57 23.20 -4.41
N SER A 200 10.39 23.06 -3.86
CA SER A 200 9.31 24.00 -4.17
C SER A 200 9.47 25.38 -3.53
N PHE A 201 10.45 25.58 -2.65
CA PHE A 201 10.67 26.86 -1.98
C PHE A 201 12.07 27.46 -2.15
N LEU A 202 13.05 26.72 -2.64
CA LEU A 202 14.36 27.27 -2.93
C LEU A 202 14.44 27.74 -4.40
N GLY A 203 13.64 28.74 -4.73
CA GLY A 203 13.78 29.49 -5.96
C GLY A 203 15.05 30.35 -5.93
N ASN A 204 16.20 29.71 -6.04
CA ASN A 204 17.44 30.39 -6.41
C ASN A 204 18.26 29.46 -7.30
N GLU A 205 18.08 29.64 -8.61
CA GLU A 205 18.93 29.05 -9.65
C GLU A 205 20.39 29.51 -9.59
N ASP A 206 20.77 30.42 -8.69
CA ASP A 206 22.08 31.08 -8.71
C ASP A 206 23.06 30.61 -7.63
N GLY A 207 22.78 29.57 -6.87
CA GLY A 207 23.77 28.98 -5.97
C GLY A 207 24.41 29.93 -4.95
N VAL A 208 23.78 31.07 -4.66
CA VAL A 208 24.28 32.08 -3.75
C VAL A 208 23.40 32.11 -2.51
N ASP A 209 24.00 31.65 -1.45
CA ASP A 209 23.71 31.92 -0.05
C ASP A 209 22.24 31.83 0.38
N GLY A 210 22.01 30.83 1.23
CA GLY A 210 20.77 30.68 1.95
C GLY A 210 20.25 32.03 2.43
N PHE A 211 18.97 32.27 2.23
CA PHE A 211 18.26 33.39 2.78
C PHE A 211 18.39 33.35 4.32
N THR A 212 19.40 34.06 4.82
CA THR A 212 19.53 34.33 6.24
C THR A 212 18.58 35.47 6.57
N MET A 213 17.45 35.17 7.18
CA MET A 213 16.71 36.20 7.89
C MET A 213 17.58 36.76 9.00
N GLU A 214 17.64 38.06 9.12
CA GLU A 214 18.51 38.82 10.04
C GLU A 214 18.07 38.74 11.51
N ASN A 215 17.37 37.71 11.93
CA ASN A 215 17.01 37.42 13.32
C ASN A 215 17.00 35.92 13.52
N ASP A 216 18.14 35.33 13.88
CA ASP A 216 18.38 34.07 14.61
C ASP A 216 17.38 32.90 14.43
N ASP A 217 16.49 32.98 13.47
CA ASP A 217 15.61 31.91 13.00
C ASP A 217 16.33 31.19 11.86
N THR A 218 17.19 30.26 12.23
CA THR A 218 17.68 29.24 11.31
C THR A 218 16.47 28.55 10.68
N PHE A 219 16.34 28.72 9.34
CA PHE A 219 15.35 27.99 8.54
C PHE A 219 15.45 26.50 8.87
N LYS A 220 14.45 25.97 9.56
CA LYS A 220 14.39 24.56 9.88
C LYS A 220 13.77 23.84 8.69
N PRO A 221 14.44 22.77 8.15
CA PRO A 221 13.86 21.96 7.07
C PRO A 221 12.48 21.39 7.41
N GLU A 222 12.11 21.35 8.69
CA GLU A 222 10.79 20.96 9.19
C GLU A 222 9.69 22.02 8.91
N GLU A 223 10.04 23.22 8.45
CA GLU A 223 9.09 24.25 7.99
C GLU A 223 8.73 24.13 6.50
N LEU A 224 9.37 23.23 5.75
CA LEU A 224 8.89 22.77 4.46
C LEU A 224 7.73 21.78 4.68
N GLY A 225 6.67 22.30 5.26
CA GLY A 225 5.48 21.55 5.55
C GLY A 225 4.62 21.28 4.31
N ASN A 226 3.64 20.46 4.50
CA ASN A 226 2.53 20.34 3.59
C ASN A 226 1.90 21.75 3.40
N PRO A 227 1.80 22.30 2.17
CA PRO A 227 1.29 23.64 1.91
C PRO A 227 -0.18 23.82 2.32
N TYR A 228 -0.87 22.74 2.59
CA TYR A 228 -2.28 22.72 2.98
C TYR A 228 -2.50 22.56 4.50
N GLY A 229 -1.46 22.44 5.30
CA GLY A 229 -1.51 22.25 6.76
C GLY A 229 -1.01 20.87 7.22
N ASP A 230 -1.35 20.49 8.44
CA ASP A 230 -0.87 19.24 9.03
C ASP A 230 -1.38 18.01 8.28
N PRO A 231 -0.51 17.03 8.00
CA PRO A 231 -0.91 15.79 7.35
C PRO A 231 -1.81 14.97 8.28
N ASP A 232 -2.80 14.27 7.70
CA ASP A 232 -3.68 13.39 8.46
C ASP A 232 -3.98 12.11 7.69
N SER A 233 -3.25 11.06 7.97
CA SER A 233 -3.42 9.75 7.33
C SER A 233 -4.73 9.04 7.69
N THR A 234 -5.49 9.56 8.66
CA THR A 234 -6.81 9.02 9.02
C THR A 234 -7.91 9.50 8.08
N GLN A 235 -7.70 10.61 7.38
CA GLN A 235 -8.65 11.22 6.45
C GLN A 235 -8.50 10.58 5.06
N ARG A 236 -9.28 9.53 4.82
CA ARG A 236 -9.30 8.83 3.54
C ARG A 236 -10.68 8.28 3.23
N PHE A 237 -10.92 8.02 1.95
CA PHE A 237 -12.11 7.31 1.52
C PHE A 237 -12.07 5.85 2.02
N PRO A 238 -13.21 5.16 2.05
CA PRO A 238 -13.21 3.73 2.35
C PRO A 238 -12.26 2.97 1.43
N ASP A 239 -11.45 2.09 2.01
CA ASP A 239 -10.52 1.25 1.27
C ASP A 239 -11.28 0.27 0.37
N GLU A 240 -10.87 0.18 -0.88
CA GLU A 240 -11.42 -0.78 -1.83
C GLU A 240 -10.47 -1.97 -1.94
N VAL A 241 -10.96 -3.16 -1.56
CA VAL A 241 -10.14 -4.37 -1.53
C VAL A 241 -10.53 -5.30 -2.67
N TYR A 242 -9.53 -5.66 -3.46
CA TYR A 242 -9.61 -6.61 -4.56
C TYR A 242 -8.54 -7.67 -4.42
N PHE A 243 -8.62 -8.70 -5.23
CA PHE A 243 -7.61 -9.74 -5.34
C PHE A 243 -7.24 -9.91 -6.80
N VAL A 244 -5.99 -10.23 -7.05
CA VAL A 244 -5.53 -10.58 -8.39
C VAL A 244 -6.16 -11.93 -8.76
N ASP A 245 -7.01 -11.93 -9.78
CA ASP A 245 -7.62 -13.16 -10.30
C ASP A 245 -6.63 -13.87 -11.24
N ARG A 246 -6.08 -13.13 -12.18
CA ARG A 246 -5.09 -13.65 -13.14
C ARG A 246 -4.27 -12.55 -13.80
N LYS A 247 -3.09 -12.91 -14.28
CA LYS A 247 -2.31 -12.13 -15.22
C LYS A 247 -2.87 -12.34 -16.63
N VAL A 248 -3.29 -11.27 -17.28
CA VAL A 248 -3.87 -11.31 -18.63
C VAL A 248 -2.79 -11.23 -19.69
N ASN A 249 -1.85 -10.28 -19.51
CA ASN A 249 -0.78 -10.03 -20.45
C ASN A 249 0.49 -9.56 -19.74
N GLU A 250 1.64 -9.89 -20.31
CA GLU A 250 2.93 -9.40 -19.86
C GLU A 250 3.81 -9.13 -21.08
N ASN A 251 4.33 -7.91 -21.15
CA ASN A 251 5.32 -7.54 -22.13
C ASN A 251 6.38 -6.61 -21.49
N LYS A 252 7.34 -6.11 -22.27
CA LYS A 252 8.40 -5.23 -21.78
C LYS A 252 7.90 -3.85 -21.32
N GLU A 253 6.74 -3.42 -21.77
CA GLU A 253 6.19 -2.09 -21.51
C GLU A 253 5.19 -2.10 -20.36
N MET A 254 4.36 -3.15 -20.28
CA MET A 254 3.30 -3.26 -19.28
C MET A 254 2.99 -4.70 -18.89
N VAL A 255 2.40 -4.83 -17.71
CA VAL A 255 1.75 -6.06 -17.23
C VAL A 255 0.29 -5.74 -16.94
N GLU A 256 -0.62 -6.59 -17.38
CA GLU A 256 -2.06 -6.44 -17.20
C GLU A 256 -2.60 -7.54 -16.30
N PHE A 257 -3.34 -7.13 -15.27
CA PHE A 257 -3.99 -8.01 -14.31
C PHE A 257 -5.51 -7.80 -14.35
N GLU A 258 -6.25 -8.89 -14.26
CA GLU A 258 -7.67 -8.88 -13.94
C GLU A 258 -7.83 -9.03 -12.43
N LEU A 259 -8.68 -8.19 -11.84
CA LEU A 259 -8.96 -8.18 -10.42
C LEU A 259 -10.36 -8.71 -10.16
N CYS A 260 -10.56 -9.29 -8.99
CA CYS A 260 -11.87 -9.75 -8.55
C CYS A 260 -12.13 -9.34 -7.09
N SER A 261 -13.40 -9.32 -6.71
CA SER A 261 -13.75 -9.13 -5.30
C SER A 261 -13.50 -10.41 -4.49
N ALA A 262 -13.40 -10.29 -3.17
CA ALA A 262 -13.27 -11.44 -2.28
C ALA A 262 -14.38 -12.49 -2.45
N LEU A 263 -15.57 -12.08 -2.90
CA LEU A 263 -16.72 -12.97 -3.12
C LEU A 263 -16.62 -13.79 -4.40
N ASP A 264 -15.77 -13.35 -5.34
CA ASP A 264 -15.60 -13.98 -6.66
C ASP A 264 -14.33 -14.84 -6.75
N LEU A 265 -13.58 -14.95 -5.66
CA LEU A 265 -12.40 -15.80 -5.59
C LEU A 265 -12.76 -17.28 -5.70
N ALA A 266 -11.89 -18.03 -6.35
CA ALA A 266 -12.02 -19.48 -6.49
C ALA A 266 -12.14 -20.13 -5.09
N GLY A 267 -13.16 -20.97 -4.91
CA GLY A 267 -13.40 -21.67 -3.65
C GLY A 267 -14.32 -20.96 -2.65
N VAL A 268 -14.70 -19.71 -2.90
CA VAL A 268 -15.73 -19.05 -2.08
C VAL A 268 -17.11 -19.57 -2.49
N ARG A 269 -17.84 -20.11 -1.52
CA ARG A 269 -19.21 -20.63 -1.72
C ARG A 269 -20.20 -19.79 -0.95
N LEU A 270 -21.22 -19.27 -1.64
CA LEU A 270 -22.36 -18.58 -1.06
C LEU A 270 -23.67 -19.21 -1.56
N PRO A 271 -24.55 -19.63 -0.66
CA PRO A 271 -24.37 -19.66 0.79
C PRO A 271 -23.35 -20.72 1.22
N LYS A 272 -22.59 -20.45 2.27
CA LYS A 272 -21.60 -21.38 2.86
C LYS A 272 -22.24 -22.67 3.37
N ARG A 273 -23.53 -22.61 3.66
CA ARG A 273 -24.35 -23.73 4.14
C ARG A 273 -25.48 -23.97 3.13
N GLN A 274 -25.60 -25.18 2.63
CA GLN A 274 -26.73 -25.58 1.82
C GLN A 274 -27.92 -25.79 2.73
N CYS A 275 -29.12 -25.36 2.29
CA CYS A 275 -30.37 -25.70 2.97
C CYS A 275 -30.70 -27.18 2.70
N LEU A 276 -30.32 -28.04 3.63
CA LEU A 276 -30.62 -29.48 3.57
C LEU A 276 -31.78 -29.80 4.47
N PRO A 277 -32.65 -30.82 4.15
CA PRO A 277 -33.75 -31.24 4.98
C PRO A 277 -33.33 -31.63 6.40
N VAL A 278 -32.09 -32.08 6.59
CA VAL A 278 -31.54 -32.44 7.91
C VAL A 278 -31.38 -31.20 8.81
N ASP A 279 -30.97 -30.05 8.24
CA ASP A 279 -30.82 -28.81 8.98
C ASP A 279 -32.11 -27.98 9.04
N PHE A 280 -32.99 -28.17 8.04
CA PHE A 280 -34.24 -27.44 7.87
C PHE A 280 -35.37 -28.44 7.47
N PRO A 281 -36.00 -29.09 8.42
CA PRO A 281 -36.97 -30.18 8.15
C PRO A 281 -38.18 -29.79 7.30
N GLY A 282 -38.45 -28.47 7.17
CA GLY A 282 -39.52 -27.97 6.32
C GLY A 282 -39.18 -27.81 4.85
N ILE A 283 -37.93 -28.01 4.45
CA ILE A 283 -37.52 -27.87 3.04
C ILE A 283 -37.93 -29.13 2.27
N GLY A 284 -38.75 -28.91 1.24
CA GLY A 284 -39.24 -29.99 0.36
C GLY A 284 -40.45 -30.74 0.90
N ALA A 285 -40.99 -30.36 2.07
CA ALA A 285 -42.26 -30.87 2.52
C ALA A 285 -43.40 -30.10 1.84
N PHE A 286 -44.04 -30.73 0.89
CA PHE A 286 -45.32 -30.23 0.40
C PHE A 286 -46.37 -30.47 1.48
N HIS A 287 -46.91 -29.39 2.03
CA HIS A 287 -48.14 -29.49 2.79
C HIS A 287 -49.29 -29.66 1.79
N ALA A 288 -49.86 -30.86 1.75
CA ALA A 288 -51.13 -31.14 1.05
C ALA A 288 -52.31 -30.48 1.75
#